data_293ce981749dbd3404e814730afe27c5
#
_entry.id   293ce981749dbd3404e814730afe27c5
#
_cell.length_a   1.000
_cell.length_b   1.000
_cell.length_c   1.000
_cell.angle_alpha   90.00
_cell.angle_beta   90.00
_cell.angle_gamma   90.00
#
_symmetry.space_group_name_H-M   'P 1'
#
loop_
_entity.id
_entity.type
_entity.pdbx_description
1 polymer ?
#
loop_
_entity_poly.entity_id
_entity_poly.type
_entity_poly.pdbx_seq_one_letter_code
_entity_poly.pdbx_strand_id
1 'polypeptide(L)'
;MDTNTITKLITAIAIAAIPIIGAYVSKVILGNKQVVNLIQVLSPLAKDAVVAMQKLGVTEFLEGEVKKSGAVKIVTKALTALGFSDADETLIKNAVEKEYALLINELDQTYPQITEEQVKAQEQAEQQQSELAKADKLAKAQQALADAQAKVNSLQN
;
A
#
# COMPACT_ATOMS: atom_id res chain seq x y z
N MET A 1 -10.09 5.56 -6.15
CA MET A 1 -9.03 5.85 -5.18
C MET A 1 -8.20 7.03 -5.69
N ASP A 2 -8.01 8.07 -4.90
CA ASP A 2 -7.25 9.25 -5.32
C ASP A 2 -5.77 8.92 -5.52
N THR A 3 -5.18 9.45 -6.58
CA THR A 3 -3.73 9.36 -6.86
C THR A 3 -2.88 9.75 -5.64
N ASN A 4 -3.37 10.66 -4.81
CA ASN A 4 -2.76 11.05 -3.54
C ASN A 4 -2.72 9.93 -2.49
N THR A 5 -3.77 9.12 -2.41
CA THR A 5 -3.83 7.99 -1.47
C THR A 5 -2.86 6.89 -1.89
N ILE A 6 -2.83 6.57 -3.18
CA ILE A 6 -1.87 5.61 -3.75
C ILE A 6 -0.42 6.08 -3.52
N THR A 7 -0.14 7.36 -3.75
CA THR A 7 1.20 7.93 -3.53
C THR A 7 1.61 7.88 -2.05
N LYS A 8 0.71 8.17 -1.12
CA LYS A 8 0.96 8.08 0.32
C LYS A 8 1.21 6.63 0.76
N LEU A 9 0.44 5.69 0.22
CA LEU A 9 0.55 4.27 0.53
C LEU A 9 1.88 3.69 0.01
N ILE A 10 2.24 3.99 -1.24
CA ILE A 10 3.55 3.63 -1.82
C ILE A 10 4.69 4.25 -1.00
N THR A 11 4.53 5.48 -0.54
CA THR A 11 5.53 6.15 0.31
C THR A 11 5.66 5.48 1.67
N ALA A 12 4.55 5.08 2.29
CA ALA A 12 4.56 4.37 3.58
C ALA A 12 5.23 2.99 3.46
N ILE A 13 4.94 2.26 2.39
CA ILE A 13 5.58 0.96 2.12
C ILE A 13 7.07 1.14 1.83
N ALA A 14 7.44 2.14 1.03
CA ALA A 14 8.84 2.44 0.79
C ALA A 14 9.60 2.74 2.10
N ILE A 15 8.99 3.52 3.00
CA ILE A 15 9.57 3.83 4.32
C ILE A 15 9.69 2.57 5.19
N ALA A 16 8.71 1.67 5.15
CA ALA A 16 8.74 0.42 5.92
C ALA A 16 9.71 -0.63 5.34
N ALA A 17 9.87 -0.68 4.01
CA ALA A 17 10.75 -1.62 3.33
C ALA A 17 12.24 -1.21 3.37
N ILE A 18 12.54 0.09 3.38
CA ILE A 18 13.92 0.61 3.41
C ILE A 18 14.77 0.04 4.56
N PRO A 19 14.29 -0.05 5.82
CA PRO A 19 15.10 -0.63 6.89
C PRO A 19 15.44 -2.11 6.68
N ILE A 20 14.52 -2.89 6.12
CA ILE A 20 14.71 -4.33 5.86
C ILE A 20 15.72 -4.53 4.74
N ILE A 21 15.58 -3.77 3.67
CA ILE A 21 16.49 -3.75 2.53
C ILE A 21 17.85 -3.19 2.96
N GLY A 22 17.86 -2.11 3.73
CA GLY A 22 19.07 -1.49 4.27
C GLY A 22 19.89 -2.41 5.17
N ALA A 23 19.26 -3.26 5.99
CA ALA A 23 19.93 -4.24 6.83
C ALA A 23 20.61 -5.33 6.00
N TYR A 24 19.97 -5.81 4.94
CA TYR A 24 20.54 -6.80 4.02
C TYR A 24 21.74 -6.22 3.24
N VAL A 25 21.56 -5.03 2.68
CA VAL A 25 22.61 -4.35 1.89
C VAL A 25 23.77 -3.88 2.79
N SER A 26 23.50 -3.39 4.00
CA SER A 26 24.55 -3.05 4.98
C SER A 26 25.42 -4.25 5.30
N LYS A 27 24.86 -5.45 5.39
CA LYS A 27 25.60 -6.67 5.62
C LYS A 27 26.53 -7.02 4.45
N VAL A 28 26.10 -6.74 3.22
CA VAL A 28 26.90 -6.94 2.00
C VAL A 28 27.98 -5.85 1.86
N ILE A 29 27.65 -4.58 2.16
CA ILE A 29 28.58 -3.44 2.05
C ILE A 29 29.63 -3.46 3.16
N LEU A 30 29.25 -3.77 4.41
CA LEU A 30 30.19 -3.81 5.54
C LEU A 30 31.15 -5.01 5.50
N GLY A 31 30.78 -6.08 4.78
CA GLY A 31 31.60 -7.26 4.59
C GLY A 31 32.71 -7.11 3.52
N ASN A 32 32.62 -6.15 2.62
CA ASN A 32 33.58 -5.95 1.55
C ASN A 32 33.75 -4.46 1.25
N LYS A 33 34.93 -3.92 1.57
CA LYS A 33 35.33 -2.55 1.21
C LYS A 33 35.60 -2.35 -0.31
N GLN A 34 35.24 -3.32 -1.15
CA GLN A 34 35.30 -3.20 -2.59
C GLN A 34 34.00 -2.56 -3.09
N VAL A 35 34.14 -1.70 -4.08
CA VAL A 35 33.07 -0.97 -4.77
C VAL A 35 31.89 -1.91 -5.03
N VAL A 36 30.81 -1.75 -4.27
CA VAL A 36 29.56 -2.51 -4.48
C VAL A 36 29.07 -2.13 -5.86
N ASN A 37 29.09 -3.09 -6.77
CA ASN A 37 28.63 -2.84 -8.13
C ASN A 37 27.10 -2.60 -8.07
N LEU A 38 26.63 -1.47 -8.58
CA LEU A 38 25.21 -1.11 -8.68
C LEU A 38 24.35 -2.30 -9.15
N ILE A 39 24.85 -3.06 -10.12
CA ILE A 39 24.14 -4.23 -10.69
C ILE A 39 23.91 -5.32 -9.64
N GLN A 40 24.87 -5.54 -8.72
CA GLN A 40 24.72 -6.58 -7.68
C GLN A 40 23.66 -6.22 -6.62
N VAL A 41 23.45 -4.91 -6.41
CA VAL A 41 22.46 -4.40 -5.46
C VAL A 41 21.08 -4.27 -6.11
N LEU A 42 21.05 -3.95 -7.40
CA LEU A 42 19.83 -3.60 -8.12
C LEU A 42 18.85 -4.77 -8.23
N SER A 43 19.32 -5.99 -8.58
CA SER A 43 18.42 -7.15 -8.75
C SER A 43 17.71 -7.56 -7.44
N PRO A 44 18.40 -7.71 -6.29
CA PRO A 44 17.73 -7.96 -5.01
C PRO A 44 16.73 -6.86 -4.63
N LEU A 45 17.09 -5.59 -4.83
CA LEU A 45 16.19 -4.46 -4.55
C LEU A 45 14.96 -4.48 -5.44
N ALA A 46 15.12 -4.76 -6.73
CA ALA A 46 14.00 -4.88 -7.67
C ALA A 46 13.08 -6.04 -7.30
N LYS A 47 13.63 -7.20 -6.94
CA LYS A 47 12.87 -8.36 -6.45
C LYS A 47 12.04 -8.01 -5.22
N ASP A 48 12.65 -7.44 -4.19
CA ASP A 48 11.97 -7.08 -2.95
C ASP A 48 10.90 -6.02 -3.18
N ALA A 49 11.14 -5.05 -4.07
CA ALA A 49 10.18 -4.02 -4.44
C ALA A 49 8.97 -4.61 -5.18
N VAL A 50 9.18 -5.57 -6.09
CA VAL A 50 8.09 -6.28 -6.80
C VAL A 50 7.25 -7.07 -5.82
N VAL A 51 7.86 -7.82 -4.90
CA VAL A 51 7.15 -8.57 -3.84
C VAL A 51 6.35 -7.62 -2.95
N ALA A 52 6.91 -6.48 -2.56
CA ALA A 52 6.22 -5.49 -1.74
C ALA A 52 4.97 -4.93 -2.43
N MET A 53 5.07 -4.60 -3.72
CA MET A 53 3.93 -4.09 -4.50
C MET A 53 2.87 -5.17 -4.74
N GLN A 54 3.27 -6.43 -4.87
CA GLN A 54 2.33 -7.53 -5.02
C GLN A 54 1.56 -7.81 -3.73
N LYS A 55 2.24 -7.76 -2.58
CA LYS A 55 1.58 -7.85 -1.26
C LYS A 55 0.56 -6.73 -1.05
N LEU A 56 0.87 -5.52 -1.51
CA LEU A 56 -0.07 -4.41 -1.44
C LEU A 56 -1.34 -4.68 -2.25
N GLY A 57 -1.22 -5.28 -3.42
CA GLY A 57 -2.35 -5.64 -4.28
C GLY A 57 -3.33 -6.67 -3.70
N VAL A 58 -3.01 -7.28 -2.54
CA VAL A 58 -3.95 -8.16 -1.81
C VAL A 58 -5.06 -7.35 -1.13
N THR A 59 -4.74 -6.15 -0.66
CA THR A 59 -5.66 -5.28 0.10
C THR A 59 -6.15 -4.09 -0.70
N GLU A 60 -5.40 -3.70 -1.73
CA GLU A 60 -5.66 -2.52 -2.55
C GLU A 60 -5.66 -2.89 -4.03
N PHE A 61 -6.71 -2.54 -4.77
CA PHE A 61 -6.70 -2.76 -6.20
C PHE A 61 -5.63 -1.89 -6.87
N LEU A 62 -4.66 -2.54 -7.49
CA LEU A 62 -3.57 -1.90 -8.22
C LEU A 62 -3.39 -2.55 -9.59
N GLU A 63 -3.47 -1.73 -10.63
CA GLU A 63 -3.11 -2.17 -11.98
C GLU A 63 -1.63 -2.56 -12.08
N GLY A 64 -1.29 -3.46 -13.00
CA GLY A 64 0.08 -3.94 -13.20
C GLY A 64 1.09 -2.81 -13.41
N GLU A 65 0.74 -1.78 -14.18
CA GLU A 65 1.60 -0.62 -14.42
C GLU A 65 1.81 0.23 -13.16
N VAL A 66 0.79 0.35 -12.31
CA VAL A 66 0.90 1.03 -11.00
C VAL A 66 1.85 0.26 -10.08
N LYS A 67 1.77 -1.07 -10.07
CA LYS A 67 2.69 -1.93 -9.29
C LYS A 67 4.14 -1.77 -9.76
N LYS A 68 4.38 -1.81 -11.07
CA LYS A 68 5.72 -1.62 -11.64
C LYS A 68 6.26 -0.23 -11.32
N SER A 69 5.48 0.81 -11.54
CA SER A 69 5.85 2.20 -11.20
C SER A 69 6.13 2.37 -9.70
N GLY A 70 5.35 1.72 -8.84
CA GLY A 70 5.58 1.69 -7.40
C GLY A 70 6.90 1.01 -7.05
N ALA A 71 7.18 -0.15 -7.65
CA ALA A 71 8.44 -0.87 -7.45
C ALA A 71 9.65 -0.03 -7.88
N VAL A 72 9.59 0.64 -9.03
CA VAL A 72 10.65 1.56 -9.49
C VAL A 72 10.91 2.66 -8.46
N LYS A 73 9.87 3.29 -7.91
CA LYS A 73 10.01 4.31 -6.87
C LYS A 73 10.67 3.78 -5.59
N ILE A 74 10.32 2.57 -5.17
CA ILE A 74 10.93 1.91 -4.01
C ILE A 74 12.43 1.71 -4.26
N VAL A 75 12.79 1.12 -5.41
CA VAL A 75 14.19 0.87 -5.78
C VAL A 75 15.00 2.17 -5.85
N THR A 76 14.46 3.20 -6.52
CA THR A 76 15.11 4.51 -6.64
C THR A 76 15.42 5.11 -5.27
N LYS A 77 14.45 5.10 -4.34
CA LYS A 77 14.66 5.59 -2.97
C LYS A 77 15.70 4.79 -2.20
N ALA A 78 15.67 3.45 -2.33
CA ALA A 78 16.65 2.58 -1.69
C ALA A 78 18.05 2.83 -2.22
N LEU A 79 18.22 2.95 -3.55
CA LEU A 79 19.50 3.27 -4.17
C LEU A 79 20.03 4.64 -3.74
N THR A 80 19.19 5.66 -3.69
CA THR A 80 19.56 6.99 -3.19
C THR A 80 20.05 6.93 -1.74
N ALA A 81 19.34 6.19 -0.88
CA ALA A 81 19.73 5.99 0.53
C ALA A 81 21.08 5.26 0.68
N LEU A 82 21.45 4.43 -0.31
CA LEU A 82 22.72 3.72 -0.39
C LEU A 82 23.85 4.54 -1.05
N GLY A 83 23.57 5.78 -1.48
CA GLY A 83 24.54 6.67 -2.12
C GLY A 83 24.61 6.54 -3.65
N PHE A 84 23.72 5.80 -4.27
CA PHE A 84 23.58 5.70 -5.74
C PHE A 84 22.54 6.70 -6.27
N SER A 85 22.75 7.99 -6.03
CA SER A 85 21.81 9.05 -6.44
C SER A 85 21.66 9.20 -7.96
N ASP A 86 22.69 8.84 -8.71
CA ASP A 86 22.77 9.02 -10.17
C ASP A 86 22.49 7.71 -10.94
N ALA A 87 21.81 6.76 -10.31
CA ALA A 87 21.44 5.52 -10.96
C ALA A 87 20.46 5.78 -12.12
N ASP A 88 20.77 5.25 -13.29
CA ASP A 88 19.97 5.41 -14.50
C ASP A 88 18.54 4.81 -14.28
N GLU A 89 17.52 5.64 -14.50
CA GLU A 89 16.13 5.24 -14.31
C GLU A 89 15.71 4.11 -15.25
N THR A 90 16.27 4.07 -16.47
CA THR A 90 16.01 3.00 -17.45
C THR A 90 16.57 1.68 -16.96
N LEU A 91 17.74 1.70 -16.33
CA LEU A 91 18.34 0.51 -15.73
C LEU A 91 17.48 -0.03 -14.59
N ILE A 92 16.96 0.87 -13.75
CA ILE A 92 16.05 0.50 -12.66
C ILE A 92 14.75 -0.10 -13.20
N LYS A 93 14.14 0.54 -14.20
CA LYS A 93 12.91 0.05 -14.85
C LYS A 93 13.11 -1.34 -15.45
N ASN A 94 14.20 -1.55 -16.17
CA ASN A 94 14.52 -2.84 -16.79
C ASN A 94 14.74 -3.94 -15.73
N ALA A 95 15.38 -3.62 -14.61
CA ALA A 95 15.55 -4.56 -13.52
C ALA A 95 14.21 -4.94 -12.86
N VAL A 96 13.34 -3.96 -12.60
CA VAL A 96 12.00 -4.19 -12.05
C VAL A 96 11.15 -5.04 -13.03
N GLU A 97 11.16 -4.70 -14.31
CA GLU A 97 10.42 -5.44 -15.35
C GLU A 97 10.88 -6.90 -15.43
N LYS A 98 12.19 -7.13 -15.39
CA LYS A 98 12.76 -8.47 -15.40
C LYS A 98 12.30 -9.28 -14.16
N GLU A 99 12.43 -8.73 -12.97
CA GLU A 99 12.03 -9.42 -11.75
C GLU A 99 10.51 -9.63 -11.71
N TYR A 100 9.73 -8.66 -12.19
CA TYR A 100 8.28 -8.80 -12.30
C TYR A 100 7.92 -9.96 -13.22
N ALA A 101 8.51 -10.03 -14.41
CA ALA A 101 8.25 -11.11 -15.38
C ALA A 101 8.64 -12.50 -14.84
N LEU A 102 9.71 -12.58 -14.04
CA LEU A 102 10.16 -13.84 -13.44
C LEU A 102 9.26 -14.33 -12.30
N LEU A 103 8.69 -13.42 -11.52
CA LEU A 103 8.04 -13.75 -10.26
C LEU A 103 6.51 -13.71 -10.33
N ILE A 104 5.92 -13.03 -11.32
CA ILE A 104 4.49 -12.72 -11.30
C ILE A 104 3.59 -13.96 -11.15
N ASN A 105 3.89 -15.04 -11.84
CA ASN A 105 3.09 -16.26 -11.78
C ASN A 105 3.10 -16.92 -10.38
N GLU A 106 4.24 -16.90 -9.69
CA GLU A 106 4.37 -17.42 -8.33
C GLU A 106 3.73 -16.47 -7.32
N LEU A 107 3.93 -15.17 -7.53
CA LEU A 107 3.41 -14.14 -6.65
C LEU A 107 1.88 -14.03 -6.71
N ASP A 108 1.26 -14.20 -7.87
CA ASP A 108 -0.20 -14.20 -8.00
C ASP A 108 -0.85 -15.39 -7.28
N GLN A 109 -0.16 -16.52 -7.21
CA GLN A 109 -0.62 -17.68 -6.44
C GLN A 109 -0.45 -17.46 -4.93
N THR A 110 0.65 -16.82 -4.53
CA THR A 110 0.98 -16.58 -3.11
C THR A 110 0.22 -15.39 -2.54
N TYR A 111 0.00 -14.38 -3.35
CA TYR A 111 -0.68 -13.13 -3.00
C TYR A 111 -1.82 -12.85 -3.99
N PRO A 112 -2.97 -13.54 -3.86
CA PRO A 112 -4.11 -13.32 -4.74
C PRO A 112 -4.56 -11.86 -4.67
N GLN A 113 -4.71 -11.26 -5.84
CA GLN A 113 -4.98 -9.84 -5.96
C GLN A 113 -6.46 -9.53 -5.80
N ILE A 114 -6.77 -8.45 -5.09
CA ILE A 114 -8.12 -7.94 -5.02
C ILE A 114 -8.52 -7.33 -6.37
N THR A 115 -9.74 -7.61 -6.82
CA THR A 115 -10.28 -7.04 -8.05
C THR A 115 -10.96 -5.71 -7.80
N GLU A 116 -11.10 -4.89 -8.83
CA GLU A 116 -11.84 -3.62 -8.76
C GLU A 116 -13.30 -3.82 -8.31
N GLU A 117 -13.91 -4.92 -8.76
CA GLU A 117 -15.29 -5.28 -8.39
C GLU A 117 -15.39 -5.61 -6.90
N GLN A 118 -14.40 -6.30 -6.34
CA GLN A 118 -14.36 -6.61 -4.90
C GLN A 118 -14.19 -5.34 -4.07
N VAL A 119 -13.35 -4.40 -4.51
CA VAL A 119 -13.20 -3.10 -3.82
C VAL A 119 -14.52 -2.32 -3.85
N LYS A 120 -15.16 -2.21 -5.02
CA LYS A 120 -16.46 -1.54 -5.15
C LYS A 120 -17.55 -2.18 -4.27
N ALA A 121 -17.55 -3.52 -4.18
CA ALA A 121 -18.49 -4.23 -3.33
C ALA A 121 -18.24 -3.96 -1.84
N GLN A 122 -16.97 -3.88 -1.41
CA GLN A 122 -16.60 -3.51 -0.04
C GLN A 122 -17.00 -2.07 0.28
N GLU A 123 -16.70 -1.11 -0.60
CA GLU A 123 -17.08 0.30 -0.41
C GLU A 123 -18.60 0.47 -0.30
N GLN A 124 -19.36 -0.23 -1.12
CA GLN A 124 -20.82 -0.22 -1.04
C GLN A 124 -21.36 -0.82 0.28
N ALA A 125 -20.78 -1.92 0.74
CA ALA A 125 -21.14 -2.54 2.00
C ALA A 125 -20.83 -1.62 3.20
N GLU A 126 -19.66 -0.96 3.19
CA GLU A 126 -19.29 0.00 4.23
C GLU A 126 -20.20 1.24 4.24
N GLN A 127 -20.57 1.75 3.05
CA GLN A 127 -21.52 2.87 2.94
C GLN A 127 -22.89 2.49 3.50
N GLN A 128 -23.43 1.33 3.13
CA GLN A 128 -24.70 0.84 3.65
C GLN A 128 -24.67 0.66 5.18
N GLN A 129 -23.60 0.10 5.71
CA GLN A 129 -23.42 -0.07 7.15
C GLN A 129 -23.34 1.28 7.89
N SER A 130 -22.64 2.26 7.28
CA SER A 130 -22.57 3.63 7.81
C SER A 130 -23.93 4.32 7.81
N GLU A 131 -24.72 4.16 6.76
CA GLU A 131 -26.07 4.72 6.67
C GLU A 131 -27.03 4.10 7.68
N LEU A 132 -27.00 2.77 7.83
CA LEU A 132 -27.78 2.06 8.84
C LEU A 132 -27.42 2.53 10.27
N ALA A 133 -26.13 2.69 10.55
CA ALA A 133 -25.69 3.19 11.85
C ALA A 133 -26.13 4.65 12.12
N LYS A 134 -26.17 5.49 11.09
CA LYS A 134 -26.72 6.87 11.20
C LYS A 134 -28.21 6.86 11.43
N ALA A 135 -28.95 6.02 10.70
CA ALA A 135 -30.39 5.87 10.86
C ALA A 135 -30.78 5.38 12.26
N ASP A 136 -30.05 4.40 12.81
CA ASP A 136 -30.26 3.89 14.18
C ASP A 136 -30.00 4.98 15.24
N LYS A 137 -28.92 5.75 15.07
CA LYS A 137 -28.63 6.90 15.96
C LYS A 137 -29.72 7.97 15.90
N LEU A 138 -30.24 8.26 14.70
CA LEU A 138 -31.29 9.24 14.51
C LEU A 138 -32.58 8.76 15.15
N ALA A 139 -32.98 7.49 14.98
CA ALA A 139 -34.16 6.89 15.60
C ALA A 139 -34.08 6.93 17.12
N LYS A 140 -32.94 6.59 17.71
CA LYS A 140 -32.69 6.67 19.15
C LYS A 140 -32.78 8.10 19.68
N ALA A 141 -32.26 9.08 18.92
CA ALA A 141 -32.35 10.49 19.31
C ALA A 141 -33.80 11.01 19.25
N GLN A 142 -34.54 10.62 18.24
CA GLN A 142 -35.98 10.96 18.14
C GLN A 142 -36.79 10.35 19.26
N GLN A 143 -36.54 9.10 19.64
CA GLN A 143 -37.19 8.44 20.77
C GLN A 143 -36.90 9.16 22.08
N ALA A 144 -35.61 9.50 22.32
CA ALA A 144 -35.21 10.23 23.51
C ALA A 144 -35.85 11.63 23.60
N LEU A 145 -36.02 12.30 22.46
CA LEU A 145 -36.72 13.58 22.38
C LEU A 145 -38.22 13.43 22.72
N ALA A 146 -38.88 12.40 22.19
CA ALA A 146 -40.27 12.14 22.47
C ALA A 146 -40.50 11.82 23.97
N ASP A 147 -39.62 11.00 24.55
CA ASP A 147 -39.67 10.66 25.98
C ASP A 147 -39.44 11.90 26.88
N ALA A 148 -38.52 12.77 26.49
CA ALA A 148 -38.26 14.03 27.19
C ALA A 148 -39.46 14.98 27.12
N GLN A 149 -40.10 15.11 25.95
CA GLN A 149 -41.32 15.89 25.78
C GLN A 149 -42.51 15.35 26.59
N ALA A 150 -42.70 14.02 26.63
CA ALA A 150 -43.72 13.41 27.45
C ALA A 150 -43.51 13.70 28.94
N LYS A 151 -42.25 13.67 29.40
CA LYS A 151 -41.90 14.03 30.79
C LYS A 151 -42.22 15.50 31.11
N VAL A 152 -41.89 16.43 30.22
CA VAL A 152 -42.20 17.86 30.42
C VAL A 152 -43.72 18.07 30.53
N ASN A 153 -44.48 17.47 29.61
CA ASN A 153 -45.95 17.58 29.65
C ASN A 153 -46.56 17.01 30.93
N SER A 154 -46.01 15.94 31.49
CA SER A 154 -46.48 15.35 32.75
C SER A 154 -46.15 16.19 33.98
N LEU A 155 -45.19 17.11 33.90
CA LEU A 155 -44.85 18.03 35.00
C LEU A 155 -45.62 19.35 34.96
N GLN A 156 -46.34 19.62 33.87
CA GLN A 156 -47.14 20.85 33.69
C GLN A 156 -48.61 20.67 34.01
N ASN A 157 -49.05 19.45 34.27
CA ASN A 157 -50.39 19.06 34.74
C ASN A 157 -50.37 18.65 36.22
#